data_e1c0b28049b3c3d13dc5314fa1598a37
#
_entry.id   e1c0b28049b3c3d13dc5314fa1598a37
#
_cell.length_a   1.000
_cell.length_b   1.000
_cell.length_c   1.000
_cell.angle_alpha   90.00
_cell.angle_beta   90.00
_cell.angle_gamma   90.00
#
_symmetry.space_group_name_H-M   'P 1'
#
loop_
_entity.id
_entity.type
_entity.pdbx_description
1 polymer ?
#
loop_
_entity_poly.entity_id
_entity_poly.type
_entity_poly.pdbx_seq_one_letter_code
_entity_poly.pdbx_strand_id
1 'polypeptide(L)'
;FKISTMFTDSQKNLWIGSVDQGYVVRYNYKERFNTNNHLSSYLNRKSVLSVAVDKERNLWMATMIDGLYVYNMDSHEVKEVDSAGLPGKSATDKPDITRVFVDDEGYIWLAALYASKVMKCSYKNGILKTESIHDIFLPLSFAQDRCGTIWVGTYSPKLYAKKRKEKEFVQTKVFSWTGTFIPGLLPRNNGKMWATAFMTPVMQINPDNWESAEVPFENTDWQACIQRSVFIPTDIFEDSRGDVWIGTVSNGLLHYSAATGKIETIEGTPCRDISCIEEDAQGNIWAGTQY
;
A
#
# COMPACT_ATOMS: atom_id res chain seq x y z
N PHE A 1 -6.72 -18.62 4.14
CA PHE A 1 -5.93 -17.53 4.72
C PHE A 1 -5.75 -16.44 3.66
N LYS A 2 -6.55 -15.38 3.78
CA LYS A 2 -6.58 -14.30 2.79
C LYS A 2 -5.57 -13.23 3.17
N ILE A 3 -4.50 -13.11 2.42
CA ILE A 3 -3.47 -12.10 2.63
C ILE A 3 -3.95 -10.76 2.05
N SER A 4 -3.88 -9.69 2.84
CA SER A 4 -4.29 -8.34 2.44
C SER A 4 -3.14 -7.38 2.26
N THR A 5 -2.06 -7.61 3.00
CA THR A 5 -0.93 -6.69 3.04
C THR A 5 0.34 -7.41 3.43
N MET A 6 1.46 -6.99 2.89
CA MET A 6 2.81 -7.41 3.29
C MET A 6 3.71 -6.19 3.44
N PHE A 7 4.75 -6.31 4.23
CA PHE A 7 5.74 -5.27 4.45
C PHE A 7 7.06 -5.88 4.96
N THR A 8 8.17 -5.49 4.39
CA THR A 8 9.51 -5.90 4.85
C THR A 8 10.12 -4.78 5.70
N ASP A 9 10.44 -5.08 6.98
CA ASP A 9 11.01 -4.12 7.91
C ASP A 9 12.53 -3.90 7.69
N SER A 10 13.10 -2.90 8.37
CA SER A 10 14.53 -2.59 8.28
C SER A 10 15.45 -3.71 8.78
N GLN A 11 14.93 -4.65 9.57
CA GLN A 11 15.64 -5.87 10.01
C GLN A 11 15.45 -7.05 9.05
N LYS A 12 14.79 -6.79 7.91
CA LYS A 12 14.52 -7.80 6.87
C LYS A 12 13.56 -8.91 7.31
N ASN A 13 12.66 -8.62 8.24
CA ASN A 13 11.52 -9.50 8.52
C ASN A 13 10.37 -9.14 7.59
N LEU A 14 9.73 -10.13 6.99
CA LEU A 14 8.50 -9.96 6.21
C LEU A 14 7.30 -10.08 7.16
N TRP A 15 6.48 -9.06 7.22
CA TRP A 15 5.24 -9.02 7.96
C TRP A 15 4.06 -9.24 7.03
N ILE A 16 3.15 -10.13 7.38
CA ILE A 16 2.03 -10.54 6.54
C ILE A 16 0.74 -10.35 7.33
N GLY A 17 -0.16 -9.52 6.82
CA GLY A 17 -1.49 -9.28 7.40
C GLY A 17 -2.60 -10.04 6.67
N SER A 18 -3.62 -10.49 7.40
CA SER A 18 -4.77 -11.24 6.90
C SER A 18 -6.08 -10.49 7.10
N VAL A 19 -6.98 -10.58 6.10
CA VAL A 19 -8.32 -9.95 6.15
C VAL A 19 -9.30 -10.75 6.98
N ASP A 20 -9.23 -12.08 6.95
CA ASP A 20 -10.30 -12.96 7.42
C ASP A 20 -10.14 -13.45 8.86
N GLN A 21 -8.94 -13.44 9.41
CA GLN A 21 -8.65 -14.03 10.71
C GLN A 21 -7.88 -13.12 11.67
N GLY A 22 -7.48 -11.92 11.25
CA GLY A 22 -6.72 -10.99 12.08
C GLY A 22 -5.32 -11.49 12.42
N TYR A 23 -4.77 -12.37 11.59
CA TYR A 23 -3.39 -12.79 11.79
C TYR A 23 -2.43 -11.76 11.22
N VAL A 24 -1.39 -11.48 12.00
CA VAL A 24 -0.18 -10.85 11.53
C VAL A 24 0.97 -11.81 11.80
N VAL A 25 1.60 -12.27 10.75
CA VAL A 25 2.67 -13.26 10.80
C VAL A 25 3.98 -12.57 10.45
N ARG A 26 5.03 -12.85 11.23
CA ARG A 26 6.40 -12.47 10.90
C ARG A 26 7.10 -13.66 10.26
N TYR A 27 7.63 -13.50 9.05
CA TYR A 27 8.56 -14.43 8.45
C TYR A 27 9.99 -13.90 8.59
N ASN A 28 10.86 -14.73 9.12
CA ASN A 28 12.28 -14.48 9.16
C ASN A 28 13.01 -15.65 8.52
N TYR A 29 13.96 -15.38 7.66
CA TYR A 29 14.73 -16.40 6.94
C TYR A 29 15.32 -17.49 7.84
N LYS A 30 15.78 -17.14 9.04
CA LYS A 30 16.38 -18.10 9.98
C LYS A 30 15.35 -18.87 10.80
N GLU A 31 14.23 -18.23 11.15
CA GLU A 31 13.22 -18.76 12.06
C GLU A 31 11.97 -19.26 11.31
N ARG A 32 11.89 -19.01 10.00
CA ARG A 32 10.72 -19.26 9.16
C ARG A 32 9.49 -18.48 9.65
N PHE A 33 8.29 -19.07 9.53
CA PHE A 33 7.07 -18.44 10.00
C PHE A 33 6.99 -18.51 11.53
N ASN A 34 7.02 -17.35 12.17
CA ASN A 34 6.73 -17.23 13.59
C ASN A 34 5.37 -16.53 13.74
N THR A 35 4.35 -17.31 14.08
CA THR A 35 3.08 -16.75 14.52
C THR A 35 3.31 -16.17 15.90
N ASN A 36 3.38 -14.84 16.01
CA ASN A 36 3.37 -14.19 17.31
C ASN A 36 1.98 -14.44 17.95
N ASN A 37 1.89 -15.48 18.76
CA ASN A 37 0.64 -15.91 19.38
C ASN A 37 -0.02 -14.78 20.19
N HIS A 38 0.77 -13.88 20.76
CA HIS A 38 0.27 -12.75 21.52
C HIS A 38 -0.39 -11.71 20.59
N LEU A 39 0.26 -11.34 19.49
CA LEU A 39 -0.29 -10.40 18.51
C LEU A 39 -1.54 -10.98 17.83
N SER A 40 -1.49 -12.26 17.44
CA SER A 40 -2.63 -12.96 16.83
C SER A 40 -3.83 -13.09 17.77
N SER A 41 -3.60 -13.32 19.06
CA SER A 41 -4.70 -13.38 20.05
C SER A 41 -5.37 -12.02 20.24
N TYR A 42 -4.59 -10.93 20.19
CA TYR A 42 -5.10 -9.57 20.33
C TYR A 42 -5.92 -9.11 19.11
N LEU A 43 -5.51 -9.54 17.92
CA LEU A 43 -6.17 -9.20 16.64
C LEU A 43 -7.22 -10.22 16.21
N ASN A 44 -7.57 -11.16 17.04
CA ASN A 44 -8.48 -12.26 16.72
C ASN A 44 -9.75 -11.75 16.00
N ARG A 45 -10.01 -12.28 14.81
CA ARG A 45 -11.11 -11.92 13.90
C ARG A 45 -11.17 -10.48 13.41
N LYS A 46 -10.09 -9.69 13.57
CA LYS A 46 -10.02 -8.33 13.00
C LYS A 46 -9.44 -8.38 11.59
N SER A 47 -10.05 -7.68 10.66
CA SER A 47 -9.56 -7.59 9.28
C SER A 47 -8.44 -6.58 9.20
N VAL A 48 -7.18 -7.03 9.17
CA VAL A 48 -6.02 -6.14 8.95
C VAL A 48 -5.90 -5.82 7.46
N LEU A 49 -6.07 -4.55 7.11
CA LEU A 49 -6.07 -4.08 5.73
C LEU A 49 -4.74 -3.47 5.28
N SER A 50 -3.98 -2.91 6.22
CA SER A 50 -2.72 -2.23 5.93
C SER A 50 -1.80 -2.29 7.13
N VAL A 51 -0.51 -2.47 6.87
CA VAL A 51 0.55 -2.41 7.87
C VAL A 51 1.64 -1.44 7.44
N ALA A 52 2.30 -0.81 8.41
CA ALA A 52 3.47 0.02 8.20
C ALA A 52 4.35 -0.01 9.45
N VAL A 53 5.65 0.25 9.31
CA VAL A 53 6.57 0.31 10.45
C VAL A 53 7.18 1.70 10.53
N ASP A 54 7.22 2.26 11.75
CA ASP A 54 7.87 3.54 12.00
C ASP A 54 9.34 3.38 12.43
N LYS A 55 10.03 4.50 12.63
CA LYS A 55 11.45 4.52 13.02
C LYS A 55 11.71 4.01 14.42
N GLU A 56 10.72 4.09 15.29
CA GLU A 56 10.73 3.58 16.66
C GLU A 56 10.37 2.09 16.74
N ARG A 57 10.32 1.41 15.58
CA ARG A 57 10.03 -0.02 15.46
C ARG A 57 8.62 -0.39 15.95
N ASN A 58 7.67 0.51 15.78
CA ASN A 58 6.27 0.20 15.97
C ASN A 58 5.65 -0.28 14.66
N LEU A 59 5.05 -1.47 14.67
CA LEU A 59 4.22 -1.98 13.59
C LEU A 59 2.80 -1.43 13.76
N TRP A 60 2.40 -0.59 12.86
CA TRP A 60 1.07 -0.02 12.75
C TRP A 60 0.17 -0.94 11.96
N MET A 61 -1.05 -1.15 12.44
CA MET A 61 -2.03 -2.05 11.80
C MET A 61 -3.38 -1.35 11.70
N ALA A 62 -3.80 -1.06 10.48
CA ALA A 62 -5.11 -0.51 10.19
C ALA A 62 -6.12 -1.64 9.96
N THR A 63 -7.29 -1.55 10.59
CA THR A 63 -8.34 -2.57 10.50
C THR A 63 -9.62 -1.98 9.90
N MET A 64 -10.41 -2.83 9.26
CA MET A 64 -11.59 -2.38 8.51
C MET A 64 -12.61 -1.61 9.36
N ILE A 65 -12.93 -2.13 10.55
CA ILE A 65 -13.98 -1.58 11.41
C ILE A 65 -13.57 -1.48 12.89
N ASP A 66 -12.38 -1.98 13.23
CA ASP A 66 -11.95 -2.10 14.62
C ASP A 66 -10.91 -1.05 15.04
N GLY A 67 -10.63 -0.07 14.15
CA GLY A 67 -9.72 1.03 14.42
C GLY A 67 -8.26 0.74 14.12
N LEU A 68 -7.35 1.36 14.86
CA LEU A 68 -5.91 1.34 14.65
C LEU A 68 -5.19 0.67 15.82
N TYR A 69 -4.22 -0.16 15.51
CA TYR A 69 -3.40 -0.87 16.50
C TYR A 69 -1.93 -0.58 16.28
N VAL A 70 -1.16 -0.63 17.34
CA VAL A 70 0.30 -0.52 17.31
C VAL A 70 0.92 -1.67 18.11
N TYR A 71 1.93 -2.30 17.53
CA TYR A 71 2.75 -3.32 18.18
C TYR A 71 4.19 -2.84 18.23
N ASN A 72 4.73 -2.63 19.42
CA ASN A 72 6.13 -2.31 19.55
C ASN A 72 6.98 -3.59 19.48
N MET A 73 7.87 -3.66 18.50
CA MET A 73 8.66 -4.87 18.21
C MET A 73 9.72 -5.16 19.26
N ASP A 74 10.12 -4.18 20.09
CA ASP A 74 11.16 -4.34 21.12
C ASP A 74 10.57 -4.75 22.46
N SER A 75 9.48 -4.12 22.87
CA SER A 75 8.77 -4.47 24.11
C SER A 75 7.76 -5.60 23.94
N HIS A 76 7.43 -5.97 22.70
CA HIS A 76 6.38 -6.93 22.35
C HIS A 76 4.98 -6.55 22.85
N GLU A 77 4.75 -5.28 23.12
CA GLU A 77 3.49 -4.77 23.60
C GLU A 77 2.57 -4.38 22.43
N VAL A 78 1.31 -4.83 22.50
CA VAL A 78 0.26 -4.44 21.57
C VAL A 78 -0.69 -3.49 22.25
N LYS A 79 -1.03 -2.38 21.58
CA LYS A 79 -2.00 -1.40 22.05
C LYS A 79 -3.01 -1.07 20.97
N GLU A 80 -4.27 -0.94 21.37
CA GLU A 80 -5.24 -0.20 20.58
C GLU A 80 -4.91 1.29 20.72
N VAL A 81 -4.83 1.99 19.60
CA VAL A 81 -4.56 3.41 19.58
C VAL A 81 -5.86 4.16 19.86
N ASP A 82 -5.84 5.08 20.82
CA ASP A 82 -6.97 5.98 21.03
C ASP A 82 -7.19 6.82 19.77
N SER A 83 -8.28 6.53 19.11
CA SER A 83 -8.68 7.13 17.84
C SER A 83 -10.00 7.91 17.95
N ALA A 84 -10.48 8.17 19.17
CA ALA A 84 -11.78 8.82 19.40
C ALA A 84 -11.90 10.21 18.75
N GLY A 85 -10.76 10.90 18.53
CA GLY A 85 -10.71 12.20 17.84
C GLY A 85 -10.54 12.14 16.32
N LEU A 86 -10.37 10.94 15.74
CA LEU A 86 -10.21 10.80 14.29
C LEU A 86 -11.56 10.83 13.59
N PRO A 87 -11.63 11.42 12.38
CA PRO A 87 -12.85 11.43 11.58
C PRO A 87 -13.18 10.04 11.04
N GLY A 88 -14.47 9.81 10.82
CA GLY A 88 -15.01 8.56 10.30
C GLY A 88 -15.31 7.57 11.41
N LYS A 89 -16.59 7.23 11.53
CA LYS A 89 -17.03 6.19 12.47
C LYS A 89 -17.57 5.01 11.69
N SER A 90 -17.06 3.83 12.04
CA SER A 90 -17.62 2.56 11.57
C SER A 90 -18.87 2.18 12.36
N ALA A 91 -19.46 1.04 12.05
CA ALA A 91 -20.54 0.44 12.84
C ALA A 91 -20.16 0.17 14.32
N THR A 92 -18.87 0.15 14.64
CA THR A 92 -18.35 -0.08 16.00
C THR A 92 -17.99 1.23 16.74
N ASP A 93 -18.41 2.39 16.22
CA ASP A 93 -18.01 3.74 16.71
C ASP A 93 -16.51 4.05 16.63
N LYS A 94 -15.71 3.16 16.05
CA LYS A 94 -14.29 3.37 15.78
C LYS A 94 -14.09 3.92 14.37
N PRO A 95 -13.02 4.70 14.11
CA PRO A 95 -12.75 5.19 12.77
C PRO A 95 -12.41 4.04 11.82
N ASP A 96 -12.90 4.12 10.59
CA ASP A 96 -12.65 3.19 9.48
C ASP A 96 -11.30 3.48 8.82
N ILE A 97 -10.22 3.18 9.50
CA ILE A 97 -8.87 3.38 8.95
C ILE A 97 -8.52 2.22 8.03
N THR A 98 -8.48 2.49 6.73
CA THR A 98 -8.23 1.44 5.72
C THR A 98 -6.79 1.38 5.25
N ARG A 99 -6.02 2.45 5.44
CA ARG A 99 -4.58 2.50 5.10
C ARG A 99 -3.81 3.24 6.17
N VAL A 100 -2.62 2.73 6.44
CA VAL A 100 -1.58 3.41 7.23
C VAL A 100 -0.31 3.46 6.41
N PHE A 101 0.37 4.59 6.45
CA PHE A 101 1.64 4.84 5.79
C PHE A 101 2.53 5.67 6.72
N VAL A 102 3.83 5.41 6.75
CA VAL A 102 4.80 6.19 7.53
C VAL A 102 5.75 6.88 6.57
N ASP A 103 5.85 8.21 6.69
CA ASP A 103 6.74 9.00 5.84
C ASP A 103 8.18 9.00 6.35
N ASP A 104 9.10 9.53 5.55
CA ASP A 104 10.53 9.61 5.86
C ASP A 104 10.85 10.58 7.02
N GLU A 105 9.92 11.43 7.42
CA GLU A 105 10.01 12.27 8.61
C GLU A 105 9.51 11.57 9.87
N GLY A 106 8.84 10.42 9.73
CA GLY A 106 8.26 9.62 10.81
C GLY A 106 6.83 10.01 11.16
N TYR A 107 6.16 10.80 10.33
CA TYR A 107 4.73 11.03 10.50
C TYR A 107 3.92 9.84 10.00
N ILE A 108 2.81 9.60 10.66
CA ILE A 108 1.88 8.52 10.34
C ILE A 108 0.71 9.13 9.55
N TRP A 109 0.55 8.65 8.32
CA TRP A 109 -0.55 9.03 7.45
C TRP A 109 -1.63 7.96 7.50
N LEU A 110 -2.86 8.38 7.74
CA LEU A 110 -4.01 7.50 7.85
C LEU A 110 -5.06 7.88 6.81
N ALA A 111 -5.63 6.86 6.15
CA ALA A 111 -6.75 7.04 5.25
C ALA A 111 -8.03 6.49 5.90
N ALA A 112 -9.02 7.35 6.07
CA ALA A 112 -10.39 6.99 6.43
C ALA A 112 -11.23 6.99 5.15
N LEU A 113 -11.43 5.81 4.57
CA LEU A 113 -12.02 5.66 3.24
C LEU A 113 -13.41 6.25 3.16
N TYR A 114 -14.32 5.80 4.02
CA TYR A 114 -15.72 6.24 3.99
C TYR A 114 -15.92 7.66 4.53
N ALA A 115 -15.02 8.13 5.39
CA ALA A 115 -15.01 9.54 5.81
C ALA A 115 -14.44 10.47 4.75
N SER A 116 -13.80 9.92 3.70
CA SER A 116 -13.11 10.71 2.66
C SER A 116 -12.09 11.69 3.26
N LYS A 117 -11.28 11.19 4.19
CA LYS A 117 -10.25 11.96 4.89
C LYS A 117 -8.88 11.29 4.81
N VAL A 118 -7.86 12.11 4.70
CA VAL A 118 -6.46 11.74 4.92
C VAL A 118 -5.95 12.57 6.10
N MET A 119 -5.33 11.90 7.07
CA MET A 119 -4.83 12.52 8.29
C MET A 119 -3.32 12.35 8.37
N LYS A 120 -2.61 13.43 8.70
CA LYS A 120 -1.21 13.40 9.11
C LYS A 120 -1.16 13.39 10.63
N CYS A 121 -0.50 12.42 11.21
CA CYS A 121 -0.41 12.24 12.66
C CYS A 121 1.05 12.12 13.12
N SER A 122 1.31 12.54 14.36
CA SER A 122 2.53 12.22 15.09
C SER A 122 2.21 11.28 16.25
N TYR A 123 3.17 10.42 16.62
CA TYR A 123 3.00 9.50 17.74
C TYR A 123 4.16 9.66 18.72
N LYS A 124 3.84 10.04 19.95
CA LYS A 124 4.83 10.24 21.01
C LYS A 124 4.27 9.78 22.35
N ASN A 125 5.07 9.04 23.11
CA ASN A 125 4.71 8.58 24.47
C ASN A 125 3.37 7.83 24.53
N GLY A 126 3.04 7.04 23.49
CA GLY A 126 1.79 6.28 23.43
C GLY A 126 0.57 7.11 22.97
N ILE A 127 0.75 8.38 22.61
CA ILE A 127 -0.34 9.28 22.22
C ILE A 127 -0.22 9.60 20.72
N LEU A 128 -1.29 9.32 19.98
CA LEU A 128 -1.46 9.73 18.59
C LEU A 128 -2.07 11.13 18.56
N LYS A 129 -1.39 12.06 17.89
CA LYS A 129 -1.85 13.43 17.72
C LYS A 129 -2.05 13.75 16.25
N THR A 130 -3.22 14.23 15.89
CA THR A 130 -3.51 14.70 14.53
C THR A 130 -2.86 16.07 14.31
N GLU A 131 -2.01 16.17 13.30
CA GLU A 131 -1.33 17.41 12.90
C GLU A 131 -2.09 18.15 11.79
N SER A 132 -2.68 17.40 10.84
CA SER A 132 -3.56 17.96 9.80
C SER A 132 -4.57 16.92 9.30
N ILE A 133 -5.69 17.43 8.76
CA ILE A 133 -6.74 16.62 8.13
C ILE A 133 -7.01 17.23 6.75
N HIS A 134 -7.07 16.36 5.73
CA HIS A 134 -7.28 16.75 4.35
C HIS A 134 -8.51 16.05 3.77
N ASP A 135 -9.33 16.81 3.01
CA ASP A 135 -10.48 16.28 2.30
C ASP A 135 -10.02 15.62 0.98
N ILE A 136 -9.95 14.29 1.00
CA ILE A 136 -9.62 13.48 -0.17
C ILE A 136 -10.67 12.40 -0.32
N PHE A 137 -11.42 12.45 -1.42
CA PHE A 137 -12.52 11.54 -1.67
C PHE A 137 -12.06 10.10 -1.83
N LEU A 138 -12.51 9.19 -0.96
CA LEU A 138 -12.24 7.75 -0.98
C LEU A 138 -10.74 7.42 -1.17
N PRO A 139 -9.85 7.83 -0.25
CA PRO A 139 -8.42 7.57 -0.36
C PRO A 139 -8.14 6.07 -0.29
N LEU A 140 -7.29 5.56 -1.20
CA LEU A 140 -7.05 4.13 -1.39
C LEU A 140 -5.59 3.71 -1.21
N SER A 141 -4.63 4.51 -1.68
CA SER A 141 -3.21 4.18 -1.69
C SER A 141 -2.35 5.37 -1.32
N PHE A 142 -1.17 5.09 -0.76
CA PHE A 142 -0.16 6.08 -0.42
C PHE A 142 1.18 5.72 -1.06
N ALA A 143 1.97 6.75 -1.39
CA ALA A 143 3.38 6.62 -1.66
C ALA A 143 4.11 7.91 -1.28
N GLN A 144 5.42 7.85 -1.08
CA GLN A 144 6.29 9.00 -0.94
C GLN A 144 7.43 8.91 -1.93
N ASP A 145 7.62 9.95 -2.74
CA ASP A 145 8.74 10.01 -3.65
C ASP A 145 10.04 10.52 -2.95
N ARG A 146 11.15 10.48 -3.67
CA ARG A 146 12.46 10.88 -3.15
C ARG A 146 12.56 12.36 -2.76
N CYS A 147 11.67 13.21 -3.28
CA CYS A 147 11.58 14.62 -2.90
C CYS A 147 10.73 14.83 -1.64
N GLY A 148 10.16 13.75 -1.10
CA GLY A 148 9.26 13.75 0.04
C GLY A 148 7.84 14.20 -0.27
N THR A 149 7.45 14.18 -1.54
CA THR A 149 6.06 14.42 -1.94
C THR A 149 5.22 13.22 -1.53
N ILE A 150 4.14 13.45 -0.81
CA ILE A 150 3.14 12.43 -0.47
C ILE A 150 2.12 12.36 -1.61
N TRP A 151 1.93 11.15 -2.12
CA TRP A 151 0.98 10.84 -3.17
C TRP A 151 -0.18 10.03 -2.59
N VAL A 152 -1.40 10.34 -3.03
CA VAL A 152 -2.62 9.64 -2.62
C VAL A 152 -3.44 9.26 -3.83
N GLY A 153 -3.57 7.97 -4.08
CA GLY A 153 -4.51 7.40 -5.05
C GLY A 153 -5.89 7.21 -4.40
N THR A 154 -6.95 7.27 -5.20
CA THR A 154 -8.32 7.21 -4.72
C THR A 154 -9.18 6.18 -5.45
N TYR A 155 -10.35 5.85 -4.92
CA TYR A 155 -11.43 5.11 -5.62
C TYR A 155 -12.13 5.98 -6.67
N SER A 156 -11.36 6.83 -7.33
CA SER A 156 -11.80 7.69 -8.44
C SER A 156 -10.58 7.98 -9.31
N PRO A 157 -10.74 8.60 -10.51
CA PRO A 157 -9.59 8.95 -11.35
C PRO A 157 -8.73 10.10 -10.77
N LYS A 158 -8.85 10.38 -9.49
CA LYS A 158 -8.14 11.48 -8.85
C LYS A 158 -6.90 10.99 -8.16
N LEU A 159 -5.76 11.47 -8.60
CA LEU A 159 -4.47 11.33 -7.96
C LEU A 159 -4.09 12.66 -7.33
N TYR A 160 -3.77 12.64 -6.05
CA TYR A 160 -3.38 13.83 -5.30
C TYR A 160 -1.89 13.76 -4.94
N ALA A 161 -1.25 14.93 -4.93
CA ALA A 161 0.14 15.09 -4.53
C ALA A 161 0.29 16.27 -3.57
N LYS A 162 1.10 16.10 -2.52
CA LYS A 162 1.44 17.14 -1.57
C LYS A 162 2.95 17.22 -1.42
N LYS A 163 3.57 18.28 -1.95
CA LYS A 163 5.01 18.49 -1.77
C LYS A 163 5.34 18.73 -0.30
N ARG A 164 6.53 18.38 0.13
CA ARG A 164 6.97 18.42 1.54
C ARG A 164 6.67 19.76 2.24
N LYS A 165 6.93 20.87 1.56
CA LYS A 165 6.76 22.22 2.11
C LYS A 165 5.35 22.78 1.96
N GLU A 166 4.51 22.15 1.16
CA GLU A 166 3.14 22.61 0.94
C GLU A 166 2.22 22.14 2.08
N LYS A 167 1.17 22.92 2.36
CA LYS A 167 0.20 22.58 3.39
C LYS A 167 -0.89 21.66 2.85
N GLU A 168 -1.30 21.86 1.59
CA GLU A 168 -2.45 21.21 0.98
C GLU A 168 -2.05 20.22 -0.12
N PHE A 169 -2.90 19.26 -0.34
CA PHE A 169 -2.83 18.39 -1.51
C PHE A 169 -3.35 19.09 -2.75
N VAL A 170 -2.71 18.86 -3.87
CA VAL A 170 -3.15 19.32 -5.19
C VAL A 170 -3.58 18.11 -5.99
N GLN A 171 -4.74 18.19 -6.65
CA GLN A 171 -5.17 17.17 -7.60
C GLN A 171 -4.35 17.27 -8.87
N THR A 172 -3.71 16.18 -9.27
CA THR A 172 -2.98 16.07 -10.54
C THR A 172 -3.94 15.73 -11.70
N LYS A 173 -3.49 15.91 -12.94
CA LYS A 173 -4.28 15.61 -14.14
C LYS A 173 -3.85 14.32 -14.85
N VAL A 174 -3.31 13.35 -14.12
CA VAL A 174 -2.74 12.13 -14.69
C VAL A 174 -3.81 11.22 -15.31
N PHE A 175 -4.95 11.08 -14.63
CA PHE A 175 -6.05 10.22 -15.09
C PHE A 175 -7.27 11.06 -15.40
N SER A 176 -7.90 10.79 -16.54
CA SER A 176 -9.10 11.55 -17.02
C SER A 176 -10.36 10.67 -17.13
N TRP A 177 -10.25 9.35 -16.95
CA TRP A 177 -11.35 8.43 -17.15
C TRP A 177 -12.25 8.33 -15.93
N THR A 178 -13.56 8.49 -16.14
CA THR A 178 -14.58 8.25 -15.12
C THR A 178 -14.71 6.74 -14.85
N GLY A 179 -14.79 6.35 -13.56
CA GLY A 179 -14.96 4.95 -13.16
C GLY A 179 -13.68 4.19 -12.87
N THR A 180 -12.51 4.83 -12.96
CA THR A 180 -11.23 4.23 -12.57
C THR A 180 -10.93 4.43 -11.09
N PHE A 181 -10.09 3.58 -10.51
CA PHE A 181 -9.52 3.72 -9.17
C PHE A 181 -8.01 3.44 -9.22
N ILE A 182 -7.24 4.01 -8.30
CA ILE A 182 -5.78 4.03 -8.31
C ILE A 182 -5.25 3.25 -7.09
N PRO A 183 -5.07 1.93 -7.19
CA PRO A 183 -4.65 1.10 -6.06
C PRO A 183 -3.13 1.09 -5.86
N GLY A 184 -2.35 1.28 -6.92
CA GLY A 184 -0.91 1.14 -6.90
C GLY A 184 -0.19 2.43 -7.25
N LEU A 185 0.75 2.83 -6.38
CA LEU A 185 1.64 3.97 -6.53
C LEU A 185 3.06 3.53 -6.22
N LEU A 186 3.97 3.68 -7.18
CA LEU A 186 5.34 3.20 -7.06
C LEU A 186 6.33 4.32 -7.36
N PRO A 187 7.01 4.88 -6.34
CA PRO A 187 8.17 5.74 -6.53
C PRO A 187 9.36 4.89 -6.99
N ARG A 188 9.75 5.08 -8.25
CA ARG A 188 10.84 4.33 -8.88
C ARG A 188 12.22 4.83 -8.46
N ASN A 189 13.18 3.92 -8.45
CA ASN A 189 14.59 4.23 -8.20
C ASN A 189 15.20 5.22 -9.20
N ASN A 190 14.63 5.35 -10.39
CA ASN A 190 15.04 6.34 -11.41
C ASN A 190 14.43 7.75 -11.21
N GLY A 191 13.73 7.99 -10.09
CA GLY A 191 13.11 9.27 -9.75
C GLY A 191 11.75 9.52 -10.40
N LYS A 192 11.22 8.59 -11.17
CA LYS A 192 9.86 8.67 -11.72
C LYS A 192 8.87 8.02 -10.74
N MET A 193 7.61 8.41 -10.86
CA MET A 193 6.50 7.75 -10.19
C MET A 193 5.75 6.89 -11.20
N TRP A 194 5.50 5.63 -10.89
CA TRP A 194 4.54 4.83 -11.65
C TRP A 194 3.23 4.74 -10.89
N ALA A 195 2.13 4.75 -11.64
CA ALA A 195 0.80 4.58 -11.08
C ALA A 195 0.00 3.59 -11.93
N THR A 196 -0.66 2.66 -11.25
CA THR A 196 -1.60 1.72 -11.87
C THR A 196 -3.02 2.15 -11.56
N ALA A 197 -3.92 2.02 -12.53
CA ALA A 197 -5.32 2.31 -12.33
C ALA A 197 -6.21 1.32 -13.09
N PHE A 198 -7.45 1.16 -12.63
CA PHE A 198 -8.41 0.24 -13.21
C PHE A 198 -8.67 0.55 -14.69
N MET A 199 -8.54 -0.45 -15.55
CA MET A 199 -8.76 -0.36 -17.01
C MET A 199 -7.95 0.74 -17.72
N THR A 200 -6.79 1.10 -17.20
CA THR A 200 -5.89 2.07 -17.83
C THR A 200 -4.48 1.50 -17.99
N PRO A 201 -3.69 2.00 -18.95
CA PRO A 201 -2.27 1.70 -18.99
C PRO A 201 -1.55 2.08 -17.70
N VAL A 202 -0.41 1.48 -17.45
CA VAL A 202 0.49 1.93 -16.39
C VAL A 202 1.04 3.30 -16.77
N MET A 203 0.87 4.28 -15.89
CA MET A 203 1.31 5.64 -16.13
C MET A 203 2.63 5.93 -15.45
N GLN A 204 3.56 6.53 -16.17
CA GLN A 204 4.78 7.12 -15.63
C GLN A 204 4.57 8.62 -15.45
N ILE A 205 4.90 9.14 -14.28
CA ILE A 205 4.68 10.52 -13.88
C ILE A 205 6.02 11.15 -13.51
N ASN A 206 6.25 12.38 -13.96
CA ASN A 206 7.35 13.20 -13.50
C ASN A 206 6.92 13.95 -12.22
N PRO A 207 7.56 13.70 -11.05
CA PRO A 207 7.15 14.32 -9.78
C PRO A 207 7.35 15.85 -9.74
N ASP A 208 8.23 16.41 -10.57
CA ASP A 208 8.55 17.85 -10.52
C ASP A 208 7.42 18.70 -11.11
N ASN A 209 6.87 18.28 -12.26
CA ASN A 209 5.88 19.04 -13.04
C ASN A 209 4.56 18.30 -13.25
N TRP A 210 4.47 17.01 -12.78
CA TRP A 210 3.33 16.12 -12.89
C TRP A 210 2.90 15.77 -14.33
N GLU A 211 3.79 15.99 -15.29
CA GLU A 211 3.60 15.45 -16.64
C GLU A 211 3.60 13.92 -16.58
N SER A 212 2.72 13.31 -17.33
CA SER A 212 2.55 11.87 -17.37
C SER A 212 2.47 11.34 -18.78
N ALA A 213 2.97 10.13 -18.95
CA ALA A 213 2.88 9.35 -20.19
C ALA A 213 2.62 7.88 -19.84
N GLU A 214 2.11 7.11 -20.78
CA GLU A 214 2.07 5.67 -20.66
C GLU A 214 3.49 5.09 -20.57
N VAL A 215 3.67 4.05 -19.75
CA VAL A 215 4.94 3.34 -19.71
C VAL A 215 5.12 2.62 -21.05
N PRO A 216 6.21 2.90 -21.79
CA PRO A 216 6.47 2.25 -23.06
C PRO A 216 7.01 0.82 -22.80
N PHE A 217 6.15 -0.18 -22.92
CA PHE A 217 6.61 -1.57 -22.91
C PHE A 217 7.08 -1.98 -24.30
N GLU A 218 8.21 -2.67 -24.37
CA GLU A 218 8.84 -3.11 -25.65
C GLU A 218 8.06 -4.23 -26.36
N ASN A 219 7.09 -4.88 -25.69
CA ASN A 219 6.24 -5.89 -26.26
C ASN A 219 4.79 -5.38 -26.39
N THR A 220 4.27 -5.37 -27.61
CA THR A 220 2.94 -4.86 -27.93
C THR A 220 1.78 -5.74 -27.44
N ASP A 221 2.04 -6.97 -27.02
CA ASP A 221 1.01 -7.93 -26.57
C ASP A 221 0.34 -7.47 -25.24
N TRP A 222 0.98 -6.60 -24.49
CA TRP A 222 0.41 -5.97 -23.31
C TRP A 222 -0.91 -5.21 -23.62
N GLN A 223 -0.95 -4.44 -24.71
CA GLN A 223 -2.19 -3.75 -25.12
C GLN A 223 -3.31 -4.73 -25.45
N ALA A 224 -2.97 -5.89 -25.99
CA ALA A 224 -3.94 -6.95 -26.24
C ALA A 224 -4.45 -7.60 -24.95
N CYS A 225 -3.64 -7.69 -23.90
CA CYS A 225 -4.06 -8.16 -22.57
C CYS A 225 -5.05 -7.19 -21.90
N ILE A 226 -4.77 -5.89 -21.96
CA ILE A 226 -5.68 -4.86 -21.42
C ILE A 226 -7.00 -4.81 -22.22
N GLN A 227 -6.96 -5.00 -23.54
CA GLN A 227 -8.16 -4.96 -24.37
C GLN A 227 -9.01 -6.23 -24.31
N ARG A 228 -8.43 -7.38 -23.97
CA ARG A 228 -9.13 -8.68 -23.95
C ARG A 228 -9.64 -9.11 -22.58
N SER A 229 -9.07 -8.60 -21.51
CA SER A 229 -9.47 -8.86 -20.14
C SER A 229 -9.52 -7.56 -19.35
N VAL A 230 -10.40 -7.53 -18.35
CA VAL A 230 -10.48 -6.38 -17.46
C VAL A 230 -9.19 -6.31 -16.64
N PHE A 231 -8.35 -5.30 -16.91
CA PHE A 231 -7.14 -5.06 -16.13
C PHE A 231 -7.51 -4.42 -14.80
N ILE A 232 -7.39 -5.18 -13.73
CA ILE A 232 -7.66 -4.74 -12.36
C ILE A 232 -6.36 -4.88 -11.56
N PRO A 233 -5.50 -3.86 -11.55
CA PRO A 233 -4.31 -3.88 -10.71
C PRO A 233 -4.72 -3.79 -9.24
N THR A 234 -3.93 -4.41 -8.38
CA THR A 234 -4.14 -4.43 -6.92
C THR A 234 -2.94 -3.84 -6.20
N ASP A 235 -1.74 -4.11 -6.71
CA ASP A 235 -0.49 -3.67 -6.14
C ASP A 235 0.58 -3.50 -7.21
N ILE A 236 1.62 -2.71 -6.91
CA ILE A 236 2.78 -2.50 -7.76
C ILE A 236 4.03 -2.35 -6.90
N PHE A 237 5.10 -3.08 -7.24
CA PHE A 237 6.32 -3.18 -6.45
C PHE A 237 7.57 -3.14 -7.34
N GLU A 238 8.63 -2.44 -6.94
CA GLU A 238 9.96 -2.48 -7.58
C GLU A 238 10.91 -3.28 -6.71
N ASP A 239 11.48 -4.35 -7.27
CA ASP A 239 12.44 -5.19 -6.56
C ASP A 239 13.83 -4.54 -6.49
N SER A 240 14.73 -5.17 -5.73
CA SER A 240 16.09 -4.67 -5.52
C SER A 240 16.94 -4.63 -6.79
N ARG A 241 16.52 -5.31 -7.87
CA ARG A 241 17.16 -5.30 -9.20
C ARG A 241 16.63 -4.20 -10.12
N GLY A 242 15.53 -3.54 -9.70
CA GLY A 242 14.83 -2.52 -10.47
C GLY A 242 13.77 -3.06 -11.42
N ASP A 243 13.47 -4.35 -11.36
CA ASP A 243 12.33 -4.93 -12.06
C ASP A 243 11.02 -4.55 -11.35
N VAL A 244 9.90 -4.49 -12.09
CA VAL A 244 8.61 -4.13 -11.52
C VAL A 244 7.64 -5.30 -11.59
N TRP A 245 6.97 -5.52 -10.48
CA TRP A 245 5.96 -6.54 -10.30
C TRP A 245 4.60 -5.89 -10.13
N ILE A 246 3.58 -6.39 -10.85
CA ILE A 246 2.21 -5.86 -10.78
C ILE A 246 1.27 -7.02 -10.45
N GLY A 247 0.60 -6.92 -9.31
CA GLY A 247 -0.47 -7.81 -8.91
C GLY A 247 -1.78 -7.42 -9.56
N THR A 248 -2.58 -8.41 -9.93
CA THR A 248 -3.88 -8.18 -10.58
C THR A 248 -4.95 -9.09 -10.02
N VAL A 249 -6.23 -8.71 -10.23
CA VAL A 249 -7.36 -9.62 -10.11
C VAL A 249 -7.52 -10.35 -11.45
N SER A 250 -7.57 -11.68 -11.40
CA SER A 250 -7.84 -12.59 -12.53
C SER A 250 -6.75 -12.73 -13.60
N ASN A 251 -5.75 -11.83 -13.66
CA ASN A 251 -4.66 -11.91 -14.64
C ASN A 251 -3.34 -12.42 -14.03
N GLY A 252 -3.29 -12.67 -12.71
CA GLY A 252 -2.11 -13.17 -12.02
C GLY A 252 -1.08 -12.08 -11.72
N LEU A 253 0.18 -12.48 -11.69
CA LEU A 253 1.34 -11.64 -11.43
C LEU A 253 2.03 -11.28 -12.74
N LEU A 254 2.24 -9.98 -12.97
CA LEU A 254 2.97 -9.47 -14.11
C LEU A 254 4.37 -9.04 -13.67
N HIS A 255 5.35 -9.27 -14.54
CA HIS A 255 6.75 -8.90 -14.35
C HIS A 255 7.23 -8.01 -15.49
N TYR A 256 7.72 -6.83 -15.14
CA TYR A 256 8.42 -5.93 -16.06
C TYR A 256 9.91 -6.01 -15.81
N SER A 257 10.68 -6.40 -16.82
CA SER A 257 12.13 -6.43 -16.75
C SER A 257 12.72 -5.06 -17.11
N ALA A 258 13.40 -4.45 -16.17
CA ALA A 258 14.09 -3.17 -16.40
C ALA A 258 15.22 -3.30 -17.45
N ALA A 259 15.84 -4.47 -17.56
CA ALA A 259 16.91 -4.72 -18.51
C ALA A 259 16.43 -4.79 -19.96
N THR A 260 15.20 -5.29 -20.20
CA THR A 260 14.68 -5.51 -21.55
C THR A 260 13.52 -4.58 -21.91
N GLY A 261 12.94 -3.87 -20.96
CA GLY A 261 11.73 -3.04 -21.15
C GLY A 261 10.45 -3.86 -21.40
N LYS A 262 10.51 -5.18 -21.30
CA LYS A 262 9.38 -6.07 -21.59
C LYS A 262 8.57 -6.38 -20.34
N ILE A 263 7.26 -6.57 -20.53
CA ILE A 263 6.35 -7.05 -19.50
C ILE A 263 5.80 -8.42 -19.91
N GLU A 264 5.69 -9.32 -18.95
CA GLU A 264 5.16 -10.68 -19.17
C GLU A 264 4.31 -11.14 -17.98
N THR A 265 3.44 -12.10 -18.23
CA THR A 265 2.69 -12.77 -17.16
C THR A 265 3.53 -13.93 -16.62
N ILE A 266 3.65 -14.04 -15.31
CA ILE A 266 4.32 -15.16 -14.66
C ILE A 266 3.39 -16.38 -14.68
N GLU A 267 3.81 -17.39 -15.43
CA GLU A 267 3.10 -18.65 -15.53
C GLU A 267 3.23 -19.49 -14.25
N GLY A 268 2.22 -20.32 -13.97
CA GLY A 268 2.27 -21.28 -12.85
C GLY A 268 1.98 -20.65 -11.48
N THR A 269 1.51 -19.42 -11.39
CA THR A 269 1.03 -18.85 -10.13
C THR A 269 -0.20 -19.65 -9.65
N PRO A 270 -0.22 -20.11 -8.37
CA PRO A 270 -1.30 -20.96 -7.86
C PRO A 270 -2.67 -20.27 -7.85
N CYS A 271 -2.68 -18.95 -7.80
CA CYS A 271 -3.87 -18.11 -7.81
C CYS A 271 -3.65 -16.91 -8.72
N ARG A 272 -4.72 -16.50 -9.42
CA ARG A 272 -4.68 -15.33 -10.31
C ARG A 272 -5.08 -14.02 -9.63
N ASP A 273 -5.61 -14.09 -8.41
CA ASP A 273 -6.02 -12.92 -7.64
C ASP A 273 -4.91 -12.56 -6.64
N ILE A 274 -4.00 -11.71 -7.08
CA ILE A 274 -2.88 -11.20 -6.27
C ILE A 274 -3.37 -9.96 -5.50
N SER A 275 -3.13 -9.89 -4.22
CA SER A 275 -3.56 -8.78 -3.35
C SER A 275 -2.44 -7.82 -2.96
N CYS A 276 -1.22 -8.33 -2.81
CA CYS A 276 -0.04 -7.57 -2.43
C CYS A 276 1.23 -8.27 -2.86
N ILE A 277 2.32 -7.52 -3.00
CA ILE A 277 3.62 -8.01 -3.44
C ILE A 277 4.70 -7.41 -2.54
N GLU A 278 5.71 -8.22 -2.21
CA GLU A 278 6.86 -7.76 -1.42
C GLU A 278 8.10 -8.59 -1.73
N GLU A 279 9.30 -8.04 -1.50
CA GLU A 279 10.58 -8.74 -1.63
C GLU A 279 11.17 -9.02 -0.25
N ASP A 280 11.60 -10.26 -0.01
CA ASP A 280 12.29 -10.61 1.22
C ASP A 280 13.79 -10.28 1.18
N ALA A 281 14.47 -10.51 2.31
CA ALA A 281 15.90 -10.25 2.46
C ALA A 281 16.80 -11.03 1.50
N GLN A 282 16.31 -12.09 0.90
CA GLN A 282 17.02 -12.97 -0.04
C GLN A 282 16.74 -12.62 -1.50
N GLY A 283 15.89 -11.62 -1.76
CA GLY A 283 15.46 -11.25 -3.10
C GLY A 283 14.36 -12.15 -3.67
N ASN A 284 13.66 -12.92 -2.82
CA ASN A 284 12.50 -13.67 -3.26
C ASN A 284 11.27 -12.74 -3.30
N ILE A 285 10.50 -12.86 -4.37
CA ILE A 285 9.24 -12.12 -4.51
C ILE A 285 8.11 -12.94 -3.89
N TRP A 286 7.43 -12.34 -2.96
CA TRP A 286 6.25 -12.87 -2.31
C TRP A 286 5.00 -12.22 -2.90
N ALA A 287 4.03 -13.04 -3.28
CA ALA A 287 2.74 -12.59 -3.78
C ALA A 287 1.63 -13.11 -2.85
N GLY A 288 0.95 -12.20 -2.19
CA GLY A 288 -0.21 -12.52 -1.37
C GLY A 288 -1.44 -12.74 -2.23
N THR A 289 -2.29 -13.70 -1.84
CA THR A 289 -3.52 -14.04 -2.57
C THR A 289 -4.74 -14.00 -1.67
N GLN A 290 -5.91 -13.90 -2.29
CA GLN A 290 -7.20 -13.91 -1.56
C GLN A 290 -7.80 -15.31 -1.39
N TYR A 291 -7.14 -16.38 -1.86
CA TYR A 291 -7.60 -17.76 -1.78
C TYR A 291 -6.51 -18.71 -1.29
#